data_ccc2bab39b75a99f66fcdbc4beb72a17
#
_entry.id   ccc2bab39b75a99f66fcdbc4beb72a17
#
_cell.length_a   1.000
_cell.length_b   1.000
_cell.length_c   1.000
_cell.angle_alpha   90.00
_cell.angle_beta   90.00
_cell.angle_gamma   90.00
#
_symmetry.space_group_name_H-M   'P 1'
#
loop_
_entity.id
_entity.type
_entity.pdbx_description
1 polymer ?
#
loop_
_entity_poly.entity_id
_entity_poly.type
_entity_poly.pdbx_seq_one_letter_code
_entity_poly.pdbx_strand_id
1 'polypeptide(L)'
;MTIVVACGAFKGSLTAIEACHHAAEGARRAHPDTDVVERPVADGGGGSLEVMVAGGARRIPVTVSGPTGRPVETSFAAIDPDTAFVEMADACGLLRLPGGRMRP
;
A
#
# COMPACT_ATOMS: atom_id res chain seq x y z
N MET A 1 14.24 -21.85 -12.15
CA MET A 1 13.09 -21.71 -11.24
C MET A 1 13.03 -20.27 -10.73
N THR A 2 11.85 -19.74 -10.63
CA THR A 2 11.63 -18.39 -10.07
C THR A 2 10.80 -18.51 -8.80
N ILE A 3 11.20 -17.81 -7.75
CA ILE A 3 10.41 -17.69 -6.53
C ILE A 3 9.67 -16.36 -6.60
N VAL A 4 8.35 -16.40 -6.47
CA VAL A 4 7.52 -15.19 -6.39
C VAL A 4 7.11 -14.98 -4.94
N VAL A 5 7.44 -13.82 -4.38
CA VAL A 5 7.02 -13.42 -3.05
C VAL A 5 5.87 -12.43 -3.18
N ALA A 6 4.68 -12.85 -2.77
CA ALA A 6 3.46 -12.06 -2.85
C ALA A 6 2.84 -11.96 -1.45
N CYS A 7 3.01 -10.82 -0.82
CA CYS A 7 2.52 -10.57 0.54
C CYS A 7 1.56 -9.39 0.56
N GLY A 8 0.51 -9.51 1.36
CA GLY A 8 -0.31 -8.38 1.78
C GLY A 8 0.31 -7.66 2.97
N ALA A 9 -0.37 -6.62 3.46
CA ALA A 9 0.08 -5.88 4.62
C ALA A 9 -0.11 -6.68 5.92
N PHE A 10 0.80 -6.48 6.87
CA PHE A 10 0.66 -6.95 8.24
C PHE A 10 0.20 -5.77 9.10
N LYS A 11 -1.07 -5.72 9.40
CA LYS A 11 -1.72 -4.60 10.09
C LYS A 11 -0.97 -4.18 11.35
N GLY A 12 -0.60 -2.88 11.40
CA GLY A 12 0.11 -2.30 12.53
C GLY A 12 1.59 -2.66 12.63
N SER A 13 2.16 -3.38 11.66
CA SER A 13 3.54 -3.87 11.69
C SER A 13 4.29 -3.54 10.40
N LEU A 14 3.98 -4.22 9.29
CA LEU A 14 4.67 -4.08 8.02
C LEU A 14 3.70 -3.71 6.90
N THR A 15 4.14 -2.86 5.99
CA THR A 15 3.45 -2.65 4.71
C THR A 15 3.62 -3.89 3.83
N ALA A 16 2.78 -4.02 2.81
CA ALA A 16 2.91 -5.11 1.84
C ALA A 16 4.28 -5.09 1.15
N ILE A 17 4.78 -3.90 0.83
CA ILE A 17 6.08 -3.70 0.19
C ILE A 17 7.21 -4.15 1.11
N GLU A 18 7.19 -3.73 2.39
CA GLU A 18 8.18 -4.14 3.38
C GLU A 18 8.16 -5.65 3.62
N ALA A 19 6.96 -6.23 3.77
CA ALA A 19 6.81 -7.67 3.98
C ALA A 19 7.39 -8.47 2.80
N CYS A 20 7.08 -8.08 1.57
CA CYS A 20 7.65 -8.71 0.37
C CYS A 20 9.16 -8.60 0.35
N HIS A 21 9.69 -7.41 0.65
CA HIS A 21 11.13 -7.18 0.62
C HIS A 21 11.88 -8.08 1.62
N HIS A 22 11.43 -8.13 2.86
CA HIS A 22 12.07 -8.95 3.89
C HIS A 22 11.95 -10.45 3.60
N ALA A 23 10.79 -10.91 3.14
CA ALA A 23 10.62 -12.31 2.74
C ALA A 23 11.50 -12.66 1.53
N ALA A 24 11.60 -11.76 0.56
CA ALA A 24 12.46 -11.97 -0.59
C ALA A 24 13.95 -12.02 -0.23
N GLU A 25 14.39 -11.19 0.71
CA GLU A 25 15.77 -11.27 1.22
C GLU A 25 16.07 -12.64 1.84
N GLY A 26 15.14 -13.17 2.63
CA GLY A 26 15.28 -14.52 3.19
C GLY A 26 15.37 -15.60 2.11
N ALA A 27 14.51 -15.51 1.11
CA ALA A 27 14.53 -16.44 -0.03
C ALA A 27 15.84 -16.35 -0.82
N ARG A 28 16.36 -15.15 -1.05
CA ARG A 28 17.64 -14.95 -1.76
C ARG A 28 18.82 -15.54 -0.98
N ARG A 29 18.81 -15.41 0.33
CA ARG A 29 19.85 -16.02 1.19
C ARG A 29 19.81 -17.54 1.14
N ALA A 30 18.62 -18.12 1.15
CA ALA A 30 18.45 -19.58 1.09
C ALA A 30 18.74 -20.15 -0.30
N HIS A 31 18.48 -19.40 -1.35
CA HIS A 31 18.60 -19.83 -2.75
C HIS A 31 19.29 -18.76 -3.60
N PRO A 32 20.64 -18.57 -3.42
CA PRO A 32 21.36 -17.48 -4.11
C PRO A 32 21.34 -17.52 -5.63
N ASP A 33 21.12 -18.70 -6.22
CA ASP A 33 21.14 -18.89 -7.68
C ASP A 33 19.73 -18.88 -8.28
N THR A 34 18.72 -18.53 -7.50
CA THR A 34 17.32 -18.51 -7.95
C THR A 34 16.83 -17.05 -8.05
N ASP A 35 16.11 -16.75 -9.14
CA ASP A 35 15.48 -15.45 -9.28
C ASP A 35 14.34 -15.32 -8.26
N VAL A 36 14.35 -14.22 -7.52
CA VAL A 36 13.30 -13.91 -6.56
C VAL A 36 12.62 -12.61 -6.97
N VAL A 37 11.32 -12.67 -7.15
CA VAL A 37 10.49 -11.56 -7.64
C VAL A 37 9.54 -11.13 -6.53
N GLU A 38 9.54 -9.82 -6.22
CA GLU A 38 8.65 -9.22 -5.23
C GLU A 38 7.38 -8.70 -5.92
N ARG A 39 6.23 -9.15 -5.43
CA ARG A 39 4.90 -8.74 -5.93
C ARG A 39 3.99 -8.41 -4.76
N PRO A 40 4.11 -7.21 -4.15
CA PRO A 40 3.21 -6.82 -3.07
C PRO A 40 1.76 -6.83 -3.55
N VAL A 41 0.86 -7.26 -2.67
CA VAL A 41 -0.57 -7.45 -2.97
C VAL A 41 -1.39 -6.43 -2.21
N ALA A 42 -2.33 -5.79 -2.90
CA ALA A 42 -3.29 -4.86 -2.34
C ALA A 42 -4.66 -5.53 -2.20
N ASP A 43 -5.34 -5.25 -1.09
CA ASP A 43 -6.70 -5.74 -0.84
C ASP A 43 -7.77 -4.64 -0.87
N GLY A 44 -7.37 -3.44 -1.27
CA GLY A 44 -8.22 -2.24 -1.28
C GLY A 44 -8.20 -1.46 0.03
N GLY A 45 -7.63 -2.02 1.09
CA GLY A 45 -7.48 -1.36 2.38
C GLY A 45 -6.23 -0.48 2.48
N GLY A 46 -5.84 -0.15 3.71
CA GLY A 46 -4.68 0.71 3.98
C GLY A 46 -3.39 0.17 3.35
N GLY A 47 -2.67 1.02 2.64
CA GLY A 47 -1.43 0.67 1.95
C GLY A 47 -1.62 0.24 0.49
N SER A 48 -2.85 0.08 0.01
CA SER A 48 -3.12 -0.32 -1.37
C SER A 48 -2.63 0.70 -2.40
N LEU A 49 -2.74 1.99 -2.09
CA LEU A 49 -2.25 3.07 -2.94
C LEU A 49 -0.74 2.93 -3.18
N GLU A 50 0.02 2.65 -2.13
CA GLU A 50 1.48 2.45 -2.23
C GLU A 50 1.83 1.26 -3.12
N VAL A 51 1.04 0.18 -3.05
CA VAL A 51 1.22 -0.98 -3.93
C VAL A 51 0.97 -0.61 -5.39
N MET A 52 -0.07 0.19 -5.66
CA MET A 52 -0.36 0.66 -7.02
C MET A 52 0.76 1.55 -7.56
N VAL A 53 1.27 2.46 -6.74
CA VAL A 53 2.39 3.34 -7.12
C VAL A 53 3.66 2.54 -7.34
N ALA A 54 3.95 1.56 -6.48
CA ALA A 54 5.10 0.67 -6.65
C ALA A 54 5.00 -0.16 -7.94
N GLY A 55 3.78 -0.46 -8.39
CA GLY A 55 3.50 -1.15 -9.65
C GLY A 55 3.55 -0.27 -10.89
N GLY A 56 3.84 1.02 -10.75
CA GLY A 56 4.02 1.94 -11.86
C GLY A 56 2.92 2.99 -12.04
N ALA A 57 1.88 2.98 -11.21
CA ALA A 57 0.85 4.01 -11.26
C ALA A 57 1.41 5.37 -10.80
N ARG A 58 0.92 6.44 -11.39
CA ARG A 58 1.35 7.79 -11.05
C ARG A 58 0.57 8.32 -9.84
N ARG A 59 1.29 8.77 -8.82
CA ARG A 59 0.70 9.41 -7.64
C ARG A 59 0.23 10.82 -7.98
N ILE A 60 -1.03 11.13 -7.69
CA ILE A 60 -1.60 12.46 -7.85
C ILE A 60 -2.01 12.98 -6.47
N PRO A 61 -1.30 13.98 -5.91
CA PRO A 61 -1.67 14.56 -4.62
C PRO A 61 -2.95 15.38 -4.73
N VAL A 62 -3.80 15.29 -3.71
CA VAL A 62 -5.05 16.06 -3.61
C VAL A 62 -5.32 16.41 -2.14
N THR A 63 -6.08 17.45 -1.92
CA THR A 63 -6.61 17.79 -0.61
C THR A 63 -8.12 17.51 -0.62
N VAL A 64 -8.57 16.75 0.35
CA VAL A 64 -9.98 16.33 0.47
C VAL A 64 -10.50 16.56 1.88
N SER A 65 -11.80 16.43 2.08
CA SER A 65 -12.38 16.42 3.43
C SER A 65 -12.10 15.09 4.11
N GLY A 66 -11.52 15.15 5.30
CA GLY A 66 -11.29 13.98 6.13
C GLY A 66 -12.53 13.56 6.92
N PRO A 67 -12.39 12.55 7.82
CA PRO A 67 -13.51 11.97 8.55
C PRO A 67 -14.18 12.95 9.54
N THR A 68 -13.51 14.02 9.92
CA THR A 68 -14.05 15.06 10.81
C THR A 68 -14.50 16.32 10.06
N GLY A 69 -14.50 16.28 8.73
CA GLY A 69 -14.80 17.44 7.88
C GLY A 69 -13.64 18.40 7.68
N ARG A 70 -12.51 18.19 8.33
CA ARG A 70 -11.31 19.00 8.15
C ARG A 70 -10.54 18.55 6.89
N PRO A 71 -9.85 19.49 6.21
CA PRO A 71 -9.01 19.12 5.07
C PRO A 71 -7.91 18.15 5.47
N VAL A 72 -7.70 17.12 4.64
CA VAL A 72 -6.55 16.22 4.75
C VAL A 72 -5.85 16.13 3.39
N GLU A 73 -4.53 16.04 3.45
CA GLU A 73 -3.72 15.79 2.26
C GLU A 73 -3.65 14.29 2.02
N THR A 74 -3.95 13.88 0.81
CA THR A 74 -3.91 12.49 0.37
C THR A 74 -3.45 12.43 -1.09
N SER A 75 -3.59 11.29 -1.71
CA SER A 75 -3.28 11.09 -3.12
C SER A 75 -4.22 10.04 -3.69
N PHE A 76 -4.34 10.03 -5.01
CA PHE A 76 -4.86 8.87 -5.73
C PHE A 76 -3.82 8.41 -6.76
N ALA A 77 -3.99 7.21 -7.30
CA ALA A 77 -3.09 6.66 -8.30
C ALA A 77 -3.75 6.69 -9.68
N ALA A 78 -3.09 7.30 -10.63
CA ALA A 78 -3.49 7.24 -12.04
C ALA A 78 -2.79 6.03 -12.68
N ILE A 79 -3.57 5.01 -13.05
CA ILE A 79 -3.06 3.77 -13.64
C ILE A 79 -2.83 3.97 -15.14
N ASP A 80 -3.83 4.54 -15.80
CA ASP A 80 -3.80 4.92 -17.21
C ASP A 80 -4.67 6.18 -17.41
N PRO A 81 -4.81 6.73 -18.64
CA PRO A 81 -5.58 7.96 -18.86
C PRO A 81 -7.03 7.89 -18.40
N ASP A 82 -7.61 6.70 -18.34
CA ASP A 82 -9.03 6.51 -18.06
C ASP A 82 -9.30 5.80 -16.72
N THR A 83 -8.24 5.41 -15.99
CA THR A 83 -8.38 4.61 -14.77
C THR A 83 -7.61 5.23 -13.61
N ALA A 84 -8.31 5.43 -12.50
CA ALA A 84 -7.70 5.89 -11.25
C ALA A 84 -8.05 4.95 -10.11
N PHE A 85 -7.11 4.78 -9.20
CA PHE A 85 -7.31 4.04 -7.96
C PHE A 85 -7.38 5.01 -6.78
N VAL A 86 -8.44 4.93 -6.01
CA VAL A 86 -8.65 5.75 -4.81
C VAL A 86 -8.70 4.85 -3.60
N GLU A 87 -7.80 5.08 -2.65
CA GLU A 87 -7.81 4.39 -1.36
C GLU A 87 -8.62 5.21 -0.37
N MET A 88 -9.84 4.75 -0.06
CA MET A 88 -10.72 5.44 0.88
C MET A 88 -10.07 5.63 2.25
N ALA A 89 -9.35 4.63 2.74
CA ALA A 89 -8.71 4.66 4.05
C ALA A 89 -7.66 5.77 4.20
N ASP A 90 -7.03 6.19 3.11
CA ASP A 90 -6.05 7.27 3.16
C ASP A 90 -6.70 8.66 3.35
N ALA A 91 -7.96 8.80 2.96
CA ALA A 91 -8.73 10.04 3.15
C ALA A 91 -9.54 10.03 4.45
N CYS A 92 -10.24 8.94 4.75
CA CYS A 92 -11.21 8.86 5.85
C CYS A 92 -11.14 7.58 6.68
N GLY A 93 -10.01 6.88 6.66
CA GLY A 93 -9.79 5.70 7.47
C GLY A 93 -9.55 6.01 8.95
N LEU A 94 -9.48 4.96 9.76
CA LEU A 94 -9.32 5.06 11.22
C LEU A 94 -8.09 5.86 11.64
N LEU A 95 -7.00 5.77 10.88
CA LEU A 95 -5.77 6.49 11.18
C LEU A 95 -5.89 8.01 10.97
N ARG A 96 -6.92 8.46 10.26
CA ARG A 96 -7.21 9.87 10.06
C ARG A 96 -8.07 10.48 11.18
N LEU A 97 -8.57 9.66 12.09
CA LEU A 97 -9.27 10.14 13.28
C LEU A 97 -8.27 10.66 14.33
N PRO A 98 -8.65 11.67 15.11
CA PRO A 98 -7.83 12.11 16.23
C PRO A 98 -7.51 10.95 17.18
N GLY A 99 -6.22 10.69 17.42
CA GLY A 99 -5.75 9.58 18.22
C GLY A 99 -5.80 8.22 17.51
N GLY A 100 -6.14 8.16 16.22
CA GLY A 100 -6.18 6.93 15.43
C GLY A 100 -7.18 5.89 15.93
N ARG A 101 -8.24 6.31 16.62
CA ARG A 101 -9.21 5.42 17.28
C ARG A 101 -10.63 5.75 16.87
N MET A 102 -11.44 4.70 16.75
CA MET A 102 -12.89 4.88 16.73
C MET A 102 -13.35 5.36 18.10
N ARG A 103 -14.20 6.37 18.09
CA ARG A 103 -14.93 6.74 19.31
C ARG A 103 -16.07 5.71 19.51
N PRO A 104 -16.27 5.28 20.73
CA PRO A 104 -17.43 4.43 21.01
C PRO A 104 -18.75 5.19 20.78
#